data_feb96a1defc6b909d95ff69e41a08075
#
_entry.id   feb96a1defc6b909d95ff69e41a08075
#
_cell.length_a   1.000
_cell.length_b   1.000
_cell.length_c   1.000
_cell.angle_alpha   90.00
_cell.angle_beta   90.00
_cell.angle_gamma   90.00
#
_symmetry.space_group_name_H-M   'P 1'
#
loop_
_entity.id
_entity.type
_entity.pdbx_description
1 polymer ?
#
loop_
_entity_poly.entity_id
_entity_poly.type
_entity_poly.pdbx_seq_one_letter_code
_entity_poly.pdbx_strand_id
1 'polypeptide(L)'
;MAKDWKELTELTRGAAIEVEKVKLKDKDISIKGSFELPPLARLTLEDQIFVTAFIRCSGSLKNMEEFFGISYPTVKNRLNSIAGKLEFIEINPPASGNEVLQQLADGKITAEEAIQKLGGA
;
A
#
# COMPACT_ATOMS: atom_id res chain seq x y z
N MET A 1 -27.87 1.78 -5.16
CA MET A 1 -26.82 0.75 -5.37
C MET A 1 -25.50 1.41 -5.67
N ALA A 2 -24.44 0.92 -5.03
CA ALA A 2 -23.12 1.50 -5.24
C ALA A 2 -22.60 1.22 -6.65
N LYS A 3 -21.99 2.21 -7.25
CA LYS A 3 -21.32 2.08 -8.53
C LYS A 3 -19.93 1.51 -8.38
N ASP A 4 -19.39 0.95 -9.46
CA ASP A 4 -18.04 0.44 -9.46
C ASP A 4 -17.03 1.59 -9.30
N TRP A 5 -15.96 1.37 -8.55
CA TRP A 5 -14.87 2.33 -8.40
C TRP A 5 -14.26 2.75 -9.73
N LYS A 6 -14.27 1.86 -10.71
CA LYS A 6 -13.81 2.14 -12.06
C LYS A 6 -14.55 3.32 -12.70
N GLU A 7 -15.86 3.43 -12.48
CA GLU A 7 -16.62 4.56 -13.00
C GLU A 7 -16.14 5.88 -12.42
N LEU A 8 -15.82 5.89 -11.13
CA LEU A 8 -15.29 7.09 -10.49
C LEU A 8 -13.92 7.48 -11.07
N THR A 9 -13.03 6.50 -11.27
CA THR A 9 -11.71 6.77 -11.84
C THR A 9 -11.79 7.29 -13.28
N GLU A 10 -12.74 6.80 -14.06
CA GLU A 10 -12.97 7.30 -15.42
C GLU A 10 -13.48 8.75 -15.40
N LEU A 11 -14.37 9.09 -14.48
CA LEU A 11 -14.92 10.43 -14.34
C LEU A 11 -13.88 11.44 -13.87
N THR A 12 -12.99 11.04 -12.98
CA THR A 12 -11.96 11.92 -12.41
C THR A 12 -10.74 12.07 -13.31
N ARG A 13 -10.58 11.20 -14.31
CA ARG A 13 -9.45 11.19 -15.26
C ARG A 13 -8.08 11.20 -14.57
N GLY A 14 -7.97 10.47 -13.49
CA GLY A 14 -6.72 10.37 -12.74
C GLY A 14 -6.38 11.58 -11.87
N ALA A 15 -7.30 12.53 -11.75
CA ALA A 15 -7.09 13.67 -10.86
C ALA A 15 -7.05 13.21 -9.40
N ALA A 16 -6.29 13.94 -8.57
CA ALA A 16 -6.27 13.70 -7.14
C ALA A 16 -7.65 13.93 -6.54
N ILE A 17 -8.10 13.01 -5.71
CA ILE A 17 -9.41 13.09 -5.07
C ILE A 17 -9.25 12.93 -3.56
N GLU A 18 -10.25 13.42 -2.83
CA GLU A 18 -10.40 13.16 -1.40
C GLU A 18 -11.80 12.63 -1.12
N VAL A 19 -11.95 11.94 -0.01
CA VAL A 19 -13.26 11.40 0.39
C VAL A 19 -13.98 12.44 1.25
N GLU A 20 -15.15 12.84 0.81
CA GLU A 20 -15.95 13.84 1.51
C GLU A 20 -17.09 13.22 2.32
N LYS A 21 -17.61 12.10 1.87
CA LYS A 21 -18.73 11.44 2.53
C LYS A 21 -18.62 9.93 2.40
N VAL A 22 -18.85 9.24 3.52
CA VAL A 22 -18.89 7.77 3.56
C VAL A 22 -20.22 7.33 4.17
N LYS A 23 -20.88 6.41 3.52
CA LYS A 23 -22.12 5.79 4.00
C LYS A 23 -21.82 4.39 4.53
N LEU A 24 -22.29 4.08 5.72
CA LEU A 24 -22.26 2.71 6.24
C LEU A 24 -23.31 1.87 5.53
N LYS A 25 -22.91 0.75 4.91
CA LYS A 25 -23.79 -0.05 4.06
C LYS A 25 -25.04 -0.58 4.76
N ASP A 26 -24.87 -1.03 5.99
CA ASP A 26 -25.92 -1.74 6.73
C ASP A 26 -26.66 -0.85 7.73
N LYS A 27 -26.34 0.44 7.74
CA LYS A 27 -26.92 1.42 8.64
C LYS A 27 -27.23 2.69 7.87
N ASP A 28 -28.29 3.37 8.27
CA ASP A 28 -28.63 4.67 7.69
C ASP A 28 -27.82 5.78 8.34
N ILE A 29 -26.48 5.61 8.29
CA ILE A 29 -25.52 6.52 8.87
C ILE A 29 -24.52 6.92 7.81
N SER A 30 -24.28 8.21 7.66
CA SER A 30 -23.24 8.76 6.80
C SER A 30 -22.28 9.61 7.61
N ILE A 31 -21.00 9.51 7.28
CA ILE A 31 -19.96 10.31 7.89
C ILE A 31 -19.44 11.29 6.85
N LYS A 32 -19.53 12.58 7.17
CA LYS A 32 -19.08 13.65 6.29
C LYS A 32 -17.81 14.29 6.87
N GLY A 33 -16.85 14.59 6.02
CA GLY A 33 -15.62 15.24 6.42
C GLY A 33 -14.71 15.41 5.22
N SER A 34 -13.44 15.55 5.47
CA SER A 34 -12.43 15.63 4.43
C SER A 34 -11.35 14.60 4.78
N PHE A 35 -11.30 13.52 4.05
CA PHE A 35 -10.41 12.39 4.34
C PHE A 35 -9.52 12.11 3.12
N GLU A 36 -8.23 12.05 3.35
CA GLU A 36 -7.29 11.68 2.30
C GLU A 36 -7.35 10.18 2.04
N LEU A 37 -7.21 9.80 0.77
CA LEU A 37 -7.10 8.40 0.41
C LEU A 37 -5.78 7.83 0.94
N PRO A 38 -5.81 6.60 1.48
CA PRO A 38 -4.55 5.93 1.79
C PRO A 38 -3.77 5.66 0.49
N PRO A 39 -2.47 5.51 0.63
CA PRO A 39 -1.57 5.42 -0.53
C PRO A 39 -1.91 4.36 -1.56
N LEU A 40 -2.27 3.17 -1.14
CA LEU A 40 -2.67 2.11 -2.06
C LEU A 40 -3.93 2.49 -2.84
N ALA A 41 -4.83 3.25 -2.23
CA ALA A 41 -6.05 3.73 -2.90
C ALA A 41 -5.77 4.84 -3.91
N ARG A 42 -4.61 5.50 -3.85
CA ARG A 42 -4.19 6.52 -4.81
C ARG A 42 -3.62 5.93 -6.09
N LEU A 43 -3.26 4.66 -6.08
CA LEU A 43 -2.78 3.98 -7.28
C LEU A 43 -3.89 3.93 -8.33
N THR A 44 -3.49 3.87 -9.60
CA THR A 44 -4.45 3.62 -10.67
C THR A 44 -5.10 2.26 -10.46
N LEU A 45 -6.28 2.06 -11.04
CA LEU A 45 -6.96 0.76 -10.95
C LEU A 45 -6.08 -0.37 -11.50
N GLU A 46 -5.35 -0.11 -12.59
CA GLU A 46 -4.42 -1.09 -13.16
C GLU A 46 -3.32 -1.48 -12.18
N ASP A 47 -2.73 -0.50 -11.50
CA ASP A 47 -1.71 -0.75 -10.50
C ASP A 47 -2.28 -1.49 -9.29
N GLN A 48 -3.50 -1.17 -8.87
CA GLN A 48 -4.18 -1.87 -7.79
C GLN A 48 -4.42 -3.34 -8.14
N ILE A 49 -4.83 -3.63 -9.36
CA ILE A 49 -5.01 -5.00 -9.86
C ILE A 49 -3.67 -5.74 -9.84
N PHE A 50 -2.61 -5.09 -10.28
CA PHE A 50 -1.27 -5.66 -10.30
C PHE A 50 -0.77 -6.01 -8.89
N VAL A 51 -0.94 -5.11 -7.94
CA VAL A 51 -0.60 -5.34 -6.53
C VAL A 51 -1.43 -6.49 -5.95
N THR A 52 -2.72 -6.51 -6.25
CA THR A 52 -3.62 -7.59 -5.80
C THR A 52 -3.16 -8.94 -6.34
N ALA A 53 -2.81 -9.00 -7.61
CA ALA A 53 -2.30 -10.23 -8.22
C ALA A 53 -0.97 -10.67 -7.58
N PHE A 54 -0.08 -9.72 -7.28
CA PHE A 54 1.18 -10.00 -6.60
C PHE A 54 0.95 -10.67 -5.24
N ILE A 55 0.01 -10.14 -4.47
CA ILE A 55 -0.34 -10.72 -3.17
C ILE A 55 -0.95 -12.11 -3.34
N ARG A 56 -1.85 -12.28 -4.30
CA ARG A 56 -2.47 -13.58 -4.58
C ARG A 56 -1.47 -14.63 -5.06
N CYS A 57 -0.42 -14.20 -5.75
CA CYS A 57 0.67 -15.06 -6.16
C CYS A 57 1.71 -15.27 -5.05
N SER A 58 1.43 -14.80 -3.85
CA SER A 58 2.33 -14.90 -2.68
C SER A 58 3.73 -14.34 -2.95
N GLY A 59 3.81 -13.29 -3.77
CA GLY A 59 5.07 -12.65 -4.14
C GLY A 59 5.88 -13.40 -5.20
N SER A 60 5.33 -14.44 -5.81
CA SER A 60 6.02 -15.20 -6.85
C SER A 60 6.01 -14.45 -8.18
N LEU A 61 7.17 -13.94 -8.60
CA LEU A 61 7.30 -13.24 -9.87
C LEU A 61 7.08 -14.19 -11.05
N LYS A 62 7.45 -15.46 -10.91
CA LYS A 62 7.20 -16.48 -11.91
C LYS A 62 5.70 -16.67 -12.15
N ASN A 63 4.92 -16.77 -11.09
CA ASN A 63 3.46 -16.89 -11.21
C ASN A 63 2.84 -15.61 -11.79
N MET A 64 3.41 -14.44 -11.51
CA MET A 64 3.00 -13.19 -12.11
C MET A 64 3.24 -13.18 -13.62
N GLU A 65 4.38 -13.69 -14.08
CA GLU A 65 4.67 -13.83 -15.51
C GLU A 65 3.60 -14.67 -16.22
N GLU A 66 3.26 -15.81 -15.63
CA GLU A 66 2.24 -16.69 -16.18
C GLU A 66 0.85 -16.07 -16.15
N PHE A 67 0.51 -15.40 -15.05
CA PHE A 67 -0.81 -14.78 -14.88
C PHE A 67 -1.06 -13.66 -15.91
N PHE A 68 -0.07 -12.79 -16.13
CA PHE A 68 -0.21 -11.66 -17.04
C PHE A 68 0.31 -11.93 -18.45
N GLY A 69 1.01 -13.06 -18.66
CA GLY A 69 1.62 -13.35 -19.96
C GLY A 69 2.72 -12.37 -20.35
N ILE A 70 3.50 -11.89 -19.40
CA ILE A 70 4.58 -10.92 -19.61
C ILE A 70 5.91 -11.47 -19.07
N SER A 71 7.01 -10.87 -19.52
CA SER A 71 8.35 -11.32 -19.11
C SER A 71 8.70 -10.92 -17.67
N TYR A 72 9.66 -11.61 -17.08
CA TYR A 72 10.19 -11.29 -15.75
C TYR A 72 10.64 -9.83 -15.61
N PRO A 73 11.47 -9.30 -16.53
CA PRO A 73 11.86 -7.89 -16.44
C PRO A 73 10.68 -6.93 -16.45
N THR A 74 9.64 -7.24 -17.22
CA THR A 74 8.42 -6.40 -17.28
C THR A 74 7.69 -6.43 -15.95
N VAL A 75 7.53 -7.60 -15.34
CA VAL A 75 6.92 -7.72 -13.99
C VAL A 75 7.72 -6.91 -12.99
N LYS A 76 9.03 -7.09 -12.97
CA LYS A 76 9.92 -6.42 -12.02
C LYS A 76 9.92 -4.90 -12.18
N ASN A 77 9.99 -4.41 -13.42
CA ASN A 77 9.95 -2.99 -13.71
C ASN A 77 8.64 -2.36 -13.26
N ARG A 78 7.54 -3.05 -13.47
CA ARG A 78 6.22 -2.57 -13.05
C ARG A 78 6.08 -2.53 -11.54
N LEU A 79 6.56 -3.56 -10.84
CA LEU A 79 6.60 -3.56 -9.37
C LEU A 79 7.44 -2.41 -8.83
N ASN A 80 8.62 -2.17 -9.42
CA ASN A 80 9.48 -1.07 -9.01
C ASN A 80 8.82 0.29 -9.24
N SER A 81 8.10 0.45 -10.35
CA SER A 81 7.34 1.68 -10.64
C SER A 81 6.25 1.93 -9.60
N ILE A 82 5.52 0.88 -9.22
CA ILE A 82 4.47 0.97 -8.19
C ILE A 82 5.10 1.27 -6.83
N ALA A 83 6.18 0.59 -6.49
CA ALA A 83 6.91 0.82 -5.23
C ALA A 83 7.38 2.27 -5.13
N GLY A 84 7.86 2.86 -6.22
CA GLY A 84 8.24 4.27 -6.26
C GLY A 84 7.10 5.22 -5.94
N LYS A 85 5.88 4.89 -6.38
CA LYS A 85 4.68 5.67 -6.05
C LYS A 85 4.30 5.57 -4.58
N LEU A 86 4.72 4.52 -3.88
CA LEU A 86 4.43 4.28 -2.47
C LEU A 86 5.51 4.82 -1.53
N GLU A 87 6.66 5.28 -2.04
CA GLU A 87 7.78 5.76 -1.22
C GLU A 87 7.48 7.03 -0.43
N PHE A 88 6.49 7.80 -0.86
CA PHE A 88 6.11 9.05 -0.18
C PHE A 88 5.26 8.83 1.06
N ILE A 89 5.10 7.59 1.47
CA ILE A 89 4.30 7.25 2.62
C ILE A 89 5.24 6.96 3.76
N GLU A 90 5.28 7.88 4.72
CA GLU A 90 5.84 7.59 6.02
C GLU A 90 4.95 6.59 6.74
N ILE A 91 5.10 5.34 6.35
CA ILE A 91 4.73 4.28 7.27
C ILE A 91 5.91 4.17 8.21
N ASN A 92 5.68 4.43 9.49
CA ASN A 92 6.58 3.98 10.54
C ASN A 92 6.15 2.55 10.91
N PRO A 93 6.49 1.52 10.13
CA PRO A 93 6.22 0.17 10.57
C PRO A 93 7.04 -0.04 11.84
N PRO A 94 6.57 -0.87 12.78
CA PRO A 94 7.42 -1.28 13.87
C PRO A 94 8.72 -1.80 13.26
N ALA A 95 9.86 -1.24 13.69
CA ALA A 95 11.16 -1.63 13.16
C ALA A 95 11.31 -3.14 13.25
N SER A 96 11.78 -3.77 12.18
CA SER A 96 12.08 -5.19 12.21
C SER A 96 13.15 -5.45 13.27
N GLY A 97 13.16 -6.64 13.87
CA GLY A 97 14.19 -6.99 14.85
C GLY A 97 15.60 -6.75 14.31
N ASN A 98 15.83 -6.99 13.02
CA ASN A 98 17.13 -6.78 12.37
C ASN A 98 17.49 -5.29 12.33
N GLU A 99 16.56 -4.42 12.03
CA GLU A 99 16.79 -2.96 12.02
C GLU A 99 17.12 -2.45 13.41
N VAL A 100 16.41 -2.91 14.43
CA VAL A 100 16.67 -2.53 15.80
C VAL A 100 18.04 -2.99 16.25
N LEU A 101 18.42 -4.23 15.95
CA LEU A 101 19.75 -4.77 16.26
C LEU A 101 20.85 -4.00 15.54
N GLN A 102 20.63 -3.62 14.29
CA GLN A 102 21.58 -2.83 13.53
C GLN A 102 21.77 -1.44 14.14
N GLN A 103 20.69 -0.80 14.55
CA GLN A 103 20.74 0.51 15.23
C GLN A 103 21.49 0.42 16.55
N LEU A 104 21.28 -0.66 17.30
CA LEU A 104 22.02 -0.90 18.56
C LEU A 104 23.50 -1.10 18.30
N ALA A 105 23.87 -1.89 17.28
CA ALA A 105 25.26 -2.14 16.90
C ALA A 105 25.96 -0.86 16.43
N ASP A 106 25.22 0.02 15.75
CA ASP A 106 25.74 1.31 15.26
C ASP A 106 25.79 2.39 16.35
N GLY A 107 25.32 2.08 17.57
CA GLY A 107 25.29 3.03 18.67
C GLY A 107 24.24 4.13 18.53
N LYS A 108 23.28 3.97 17.64
CA LYS A 108 22.20 4.95 17.41
C LYS A 108 21.10 4.89 18.46
N ILE A 109 20.95 3.74 19.11
CA ILE A 109 19.99 3.53 20.19
C ILE A 109 20.64 2.80 21.35
N THR A 110 20.08 2.94 22.56
CA THR A 110 20.50 2.21 23.74
C THR A 110 19.88 0.82 23.78
N ALA A 111 20.41 -0.07 24.64
CA ALA A 111 19.84 -1.38 24.87
C ALA A 111 18.38 -1.29 25.37
N GLU A 112 18.09 -0.31 26.23
CA GLU A 112 16.73 -0.08 26.72
C GLU A 112 15.76 0.30 25.60
N GLU A 113 16.19 1.20 24.71
CA GLU A 113 15.42 1.59 23.53
C GLU A 113 15.18 0.41 22.60
N ALA A 114 16.20 -0.43 22.39
CA ALA A 114 16.09 -1.65 21.60
C ALA A 114 15.07 -2.62 22.18
N ILE A 115 15.08 -2.81 23.50
CA ILE A 115 14.10 -3.67 24.18
C ILE A 115 12.69 -3.12 24.02
N GLN A 116 12.49 -1.82 24.15
CA GLN A 116 11.18 -1.20 23.93
C GLN A 116 10.69 -1.39 22.51
N LYS A 117 11.55 -1.23 21.51
CA LYS A 117 11.18 -1.41 20.09
C LYS A 117 10.87 -2.86 19.74
N LEU A 118 11.59 -3.81 20.34
CA LEU A 118 11.37 -5.24 20.11
C LEU A 118 10.17 -5.78 20.88
N GLY A 119 9.94 -5.27 22.10
CA GLY A 119 8.85 -5.70 22.96
C GLY A 119 7.61 -4.81 22.88
N GLY A 120 7.67 -3.72 22.14
CA GLY A 120 6.57 -2.79 21.97
C GLY A 120 5.50 -3.35 21.04
N ALA A 121 4.50 -3.91 21.62
CA ALA A 121 3.32 -4.30 20.88
C ALA A 121 2.45 -3.09 20.58
#